data_ab9a07d89cd39a52bf675c006000326a
#
_entry.id   ab9a07d89cd39a52bf675c006000326a
#
_cell.length_a   1.000
_cell.length_b   1.000
_cell.length_c   1.000
_cell.angle_alpha   90.00
_cell.angle_beta   90.00
_cell.angle_gamma   90.00
#
_symmetry.space_group_name_H-M   'P 1'
#
loop_
_entity.id
_entity.type
_entity.pdbx_description
1 polymer ?
#
loop_
_entity_poly.entity_id
_entity_poly.type
_entity_poly.pdbx_seq_one_letter_code
_entity_poly.pdbx_strand_id
1 'polypeptide(L)'
;MIPPLVLLPGTLCDATLFEHQVRYLSTWTRPLALEVHHHDTLDGVARAILGQVEGTFALAGLSYGGIIAFEIWRQAPHRVAKLALLNTNPHEASPQTRERQQRLVGMSVLGEFRAITTDYLKDAMLHPAHQTNLALRQHVLRMAESVGKEGFLNQIKAQLNRPSSLPTLPQITCPTLVLAGREDRVTPLELHVEMADALPNSHLVVLEQCGHLSTLEQPEAVNHALRDWLTDEGIWNKERYETESPA
;
A
#
# COMPACT_ATOMS: atom_id res chain seq x y z
N MET A 1 3.65 -15.34 19.65
CA MET A 1 4.42 -14.06 19.64
C MET A 1 4.09 -13.38 18.31
N ILE A 2 3.67 -12.09 18.34
CA ILE A 2 3.35 -11.32 17.14
C ILE A 2 4.67 -11.06 16.37
N PRO A 3 4.74 -11.40 15.06
CA PRO A 3 5.95 -11.19 14.28
C PRO A 3 6.25 -9.69 14.08
N PRO A 4 7.50 -9.30 13.76
CA PRO A 4 7.80 -7.94 13.32
C PRO A 4 6.91 -7.53 12.15
N LEU A 5 6.52 -6.25 12.09
CA LEU A 5 5.67 -5.71 11.02
C LEU A 5 6.51 -4.87 10.06
N VAL A 6 6.59 -5.29 8.81
CA VAL A 6 7.20 -4.51 7.72
C VAL A 6 6.12 -3.69 7.03
N LEU A 7 6.35 -2.39 6.87
CA LEU A 7 5.45 -1.43 6.27
C LEU A 7 6.09 -0.84 5.01
N LEU A 8 5.42 -0.98 3.86
CA LEU A 8 5.92 -0.54 2.56
C LEU A 8 5.06 0.59 2.00
N PRO A 9 5.64 1.79 1.82
CA PRO A 9 4.91 2.95 1.34
C PRO A 9 4.56 2.89 -0.16
N GLY A 10 3.67 3.81 -0.56
CA GLY A 10 3.23 4.00 -1.93
C GLY A 10 4.21 4.78 -2.80
N THR A 11 3.81 5.05 -4.03
CA THR A 11 4.55 5.94 -4.96
C THR A 11 4.60 7.35 -4.40
N LEU A 12 5.78 7.98 -4.46
CA LEU A 12 6.03 9.32 -3.90
C LEU A 12 5.77 9.42 -2.38
N CYS A 13 5.77 8.29 -1.67
CA CYS A 13 5.67 8.24 -0.23
C CYS A 13 6.94 7.66 0.39
N ASP A 14 7.34 8.19 1.51
CA ASP A 14 8.41 7.69 2.37
C ASP A 14 7.87 6.99 3.61
N ALA A 15 8.73 6.63 4.54
CA ALA A 15 8.36 5.92 5.78
C ALA A 15 7.34 6.68 6.64
N THR A 16 7.25 8.01 6.51
CA THR A 16 6.31 8.84 7.30
C THR A 16 4.85 8.64 6.90
N LEU A 17 4.58 7.98 5.76
CA LEU A 17 3.24 7.50 5.39
C LEU A 17 2.59 6.67 6.51
N PHE A 18 3.41 5.96 7.27
CA PHE A 18 2.97 5.06 8.35
C PHE A 18 3.28 5.59 9.76
N GLU A 19 3.54 6.89 9.93
CA GLU A 19 3.95 7.44 11.24
C GLU A 19 2.93 7.16 12.36
N HIS A 20 1.63 7.23 12.06
CA HIS A 20 0.55 6.92 13.00
C HIS A 20 0.53 5.42 13.36
N GLN A 21 0.70 4.55 12.35
CA GLN A 21 0.70 3.10 12.50
C GLN A 21 1.94 2.64 13.28
N VAL A 22 3.11 3.18 12.98
CA VAL A 22 4.35 2.89 13.72
C VAL A 22 4.18 3.25 15.19
N ARG A 23 3.68 4.44 15.49
CA ARG A 23 3.45 4.89 16.87
C ARG A 23 2.46 3.99 17.62
N TYR A 24 1.31 3.71 17.00
CA TYR A 24 0.23 2.95 17.64
C TYR A 24 0.60 1.48 17.83
N LEU A 25 1.15 0.83 16.80
CA LEU A 25 1.42 -0.61 16.81
C LEU A 25 2.69 -1.02 17.56
N SER A 26 3.54 -0.07 17.93
CA SER A 26 4.77 -0.34 18.73
C SER A 26 4.48 -1.01 20.09
N THR A 27 3.24 -0.95 20.58
CA THR A 27 2.80 -1.65 21.80
C THR A 27 2.68 -3.16 21.60
N TRP A 28 2.38 -3.63 20.38
CA TRP A 28 2.11 -5.05 20.07
C TRP A 28 3.21 -5.74 19.28
N THR A 29 3.91 -5.00 18.44
CA THR A 29 4.93 -5.54 17.56
C THR A 29 6.08 -4.55 17.38
N ARG A 30 7.07 -4.92 16.57
CA ARG A 30 8.14 -4.04 16.10
C ARG A 30 7.84 -3.59 14.67
N PRO A 31 7.17 -2.43 14.46
CA PRO A 31 6.90 -1.91 13.12
C PRO A 31 8.17 -1.31 12.50
N LEU A 32 8.42 -1.63 11.23
CA LEU A 32 9.55 -1.18 10.43
C LEU A 32 9.01 -0.62 9.12
N ALA A 33 8.92 0.70 8.99
CA ALA A 33 8.60 1.35 7.73
C ALA A 33 9.89 1.47 6.91
N LEU A 34 9.93 0.84 5.73
CA LEU A 34 11.12 0.72 4.90
C LEU A 34 10.97 1.52 3.60
N GLU A 35 12.08 2.10 3.14
CA GLU A 35 12.13 2.84 1.89
C GLU A 35 12.09 1.90 0.67
N VAL A 36 11.34 2.31 -0.38
CA VAL A 36 11.06 1.47 -1.55
C VAL A 36 11.42 2.14 -2.89
N HIS A 37 12.26 3.18 -2.87
CA HIS A 37 12.53 4.01 -4.03
C HIS A 37 13.97 3.90 -4.59
N HIS A 38 14.80 3.01 -4.01
CA HIS A 38 16.23 2.89 -4.40
C HIS A 38 16.49 1.96 -5.59
N HIS A 39 15.51 1.15 -6.01
CA HIS A 39 15.65 0.19 -7.12
C HIS A 39 14.55 0.41 -8.17
N ASP A 40 14.89 0.15 -9.42
CA ASP A 40 14.04 0.37 -10.60
C ASP A 40 13.34 -0.89 -11.12
N THR A 41 13.42 -2.00 -10.36
CA THR A 41 12.71 -3.26 -10.62
C THR A 41 12.05 -3.77 -9.35
N LEU A 42 10.87 -4.40 -9.47
CA LEU A 42 10.20 -5.02 -8.31
C LEU A 42 11.06 -6.09 -7.65
N ASP A 43 11.72 -6.92 -8.46
CA ASP A 43 12.64 -7.93 -8.00
C ASP A 43 13.78 -7.35 -7.15
N GLY A 44 14.37 -6.24 -7.59
CA GLY A 44 15.43 -5.55 -6.85
C GLY A 44 14.94 -4.96 -5.53
N VAL A 45 13.76 -4.30 -5.54
CA VAL A 45 13.13 -3.77 -4.31
C VAL A 45 12.83 -4.90 -3.34
N ALA A 46 12.20 -5.99 -3.78
CA ALA A 46 11.84 -7.12 -2.93
C ALA A 46 13.06 -7.76 -2.28
N ARG A 47 14.14 -8.00 -3.05
CA ARG A 47 15.41 -8.51 -2.51
C ARG A 47 16.04 -7.60 -1.48
N ALA A 48 16.02 -6.29 -1.72
CA ALA A 48 16.57 -5.32 -0.78
C ALA A 48 15.78 -5.31 0.55
N ILE A 49 14.45 -5.41 0.49
CA ILE A 49 13.60 -5.54 1.69
C ILE A 49 13.87 -6.86 2.42
N LEU A 50 13.91 -7.98 1.71
CA LEU A 50 14.19 -9.30 2.29
C LEU A 50 15.56 -9.37 2.95
N GLY A 51 16.54 -8.62 2.45
CA GLY A 51 17.89 -8.52 3.03
C GLY A 51 17.97 -7.67 4.31
N GLN A 52 16.98 -6.79 4.56
CA GLN A 52 16.93 -5.93 5.75
C GLN A 52 16.18 -6.55 6.94
N VAL A 53 15.40 -7.60 6.71
CA VAL A 53 14.54 -8.21 7.73
C VAL A 53 14.92 -9.68 7.88
N GLU A 54 15.19 -10.11 9.10
CA GLU A 54 15.48 -11.51 9.40
C GLU A 54 14.21 -12.29 9.78
N GLY A 55 14.22 -13.62 9.57
CA GLY A 55 13.16 -14.54 9.99
C GLY A 55 11.82 -14.29 9.27
N THR A 56 10.72 -14.63 9.94
CA THR A 56 9.35 -14.41 9.45
C THR A 56 8.80 -13.09 9.96
N PHE A 57 7.97 -12.43 9.16
CA PHE A 57 7.38 -11.12 9.47
C PHE A 57 5.94 -11.00 8.96
N ALA A 58 5.19 -10.09 9.55
CA ALA A 58 3.96 -9.57 8.98
C ALA A 58 4.33 -8.47 7.98
N LEU A 59 3.65 -8.42 6.84
CA LEU A 59 3.93 -7.50 5.74
C LEU A 59 2.70 -6.68 5.40
N ALA A 60 2.80 -5.37 5.45
CA ALA A 60 1.74 -4.46 5.03
C ALA A 60 2.26 -3.50 3.95
N GLY A 61 1.52 -3.36 2.85
CA GLY A 61 1.90 -2.45 1.77
C GLY A 61 0.73 -1.61 1.29
N LEU A 62 0.96 -0.29 1.17
CA LEU A 62 -0.01 0.63 0.59
C LEU A 62 0.36 0.91 -0.87
N SER A 63 -0.62 0.76 -1.78
CA SER A 63 -0.46 1.11 -3.20
C SER A 63 0.73 0.39 -3.84
N TYR A 64 1.78 1.11 -4.25
CA TYR A 64 3.03 0.51 -4.74
C TYR A 64 3.64 -0.47 -3.73
N GLY A 65 3.57 -0.17 -2.43
CA GLY A 65 3.99 -1.09 -1.37
C GLY A 65 3.26 -2.44 -1.41
N GLY A 66 1.96 -2.45 -1.76
CA GLY A 66 1.18 -3.67 -1.97
C GLY A 66 1.64 -4.45 -3.22
N ILE A 67 2.00 -3.74 -4.29
CA ILE A 67 2.58 -4.36 -5.50
C ILE A 67 3.93 -5.03 -5.16
N ILE A 68 4.77 -4.38 -4.36
CA ILE A 68 6.02 -4.97 -3.86
C ILE A 68 5.74 -6.17 -2.95
N ALA A 69 4.70 -6.13 -2.14
CA ALA A 69 4.33 -7.22 -1.24
C ALA A 69 3.99 -8.51 -2.01
N PHE A 70 3.35 -8.42 -3.18
CA PHE A 70 3.16 -9.57 -4.07
C PHE A 70 4.49 -10.12 -4.58
N GLU A 71 5.46 -9.27 -4.89
CA GLU A 71 6.79 -9.71 -5.33
C GLU A 71 7.58 -10.38 -4.19
N ILE A 72 7.51 -9.82 -2.98
CA ILE A 72 8.10 -10.47 -1.78
C ILE A 72 7.48 -11.85 -1.55
N TRP A 73 6.14 -11.98 -1.71
CA TRP A 73 5.48 -13.27 -1.63
C TRP A 73 6.02 -14.26 -2.66
N ARG A 74 6.17 -13.87 -3.92
CA ARG A 74 6.70 -14.74 -4.98
C ARG A 74 8.13 -15.22 -4.67
N GLN A 75 8.98 -14.34 -4.10
CA GLN A 75 10.38 -14.68 -3.80
C GLN A 75 10.54 -15.50 -2.51
N ALA A 76 9.73 -15.22 -1.48
CA ALA A 76 9.91 -15.80 -0.15
C ALA A 76 8.59 -16.00 0.60
N PRO A 77 7.65 -16.83 0.09
CA PRO A 77 6.32 -16.99 0.70
C PRO A 77 6.40 -17.51 2.15
N HIS A 78 7.37 -18.32 2.47
CA HIS A 78 7.61 -18.86 3.82
C HIS A 78 8.06 -17.81 4.84
N ARG A 79 8.47 -16.62 4.39
CA ARG A 79 8.85 -15.49 5.25
C ARG A 79 7.67 -14.62 5.66
N VAL A 80 6.56 -14.65 4.91
CA VAL A 80 5.38 -13.79 5.14
C VAL A 80 4.37 -14.51 6.02
N ALA A 81 4.38 -14.20 7.31
CA ALA A 81 3.45 -14.83 8.28
C ALA A 81 2.02 -14.30 8.16
N LYS A 82 1.86 -13.03 7.82
CA LYS A 82 0.58 -12.34 7.60
C LYS A 82 0.77 -11.27 6.53
N LEU A 83 -0.26 -10.98 5.72
CA LEU A 83 -0.22 -9.98 4.65
C LEU A 83 -1.31 -8.93 4.83
N ALA A 84 -1.00 -7.64 4.60
CA ALA A 84 -1.99 -6.56 4.52
C ALA A 84 -1.81 -5.78 3.22
N LEU A 85 -2.85 -5.71 2.43
CA LEU A 85 -2.93 -5.05 1.12
C LEU A 85 -3.84 -3.83 1.24
N LEU A 86 -3.23 -2.64 1.32
CA LEU A 86 -3.93 -1.39 1.54
C LEU A 86 -3.95 -0.58 0.24
N ASN A 87 -5.15 -0.19 -0.23
CA ASN A 87 -5.31 0.70 -1.39
C ASN A 87 -4.38 0.32 -2.56
N THR A 88 -4.40 -0.94 -2.99
CA THR A 88 -3.47 -1.49 -3.98
C THR A 88 -4.17 -2.21 -5.13
N ASN A 89 -3.39 -2.68 -6.11
CA ASN A 89 -3.89 -3.21 -7.37
C ASN A 89 -3.12 -4.49 -7.75
N PRO A 90 -3.82 -5.63 -7.96
CA PRO A 90 -3.18 -6.90 -8.33
C PRO A 90 -2.86 -7.00 -9.82
N HIS A 91 -3.37 -6.09 -10.66
CA HIS A 91 -3.20 -6.15 -12.10
C HIS A 91 -1.85 -5.61 -12.56
N GLU A 92 -1.43 -6.04 -13.73
CA GLU A 92 -0.37 -5.40 -14.49
C GLU A 92 -0.75 -3.97 -14.88
N ALA A 93 0.21 -3.18 -15.34
CA ALA A 93 -0.08 -1.83 -15.80
C ALA A 93 -0.92 -1.85 -17.07
N SER A 94 -2.14 -1.29 -17.04
CA SER A 94 -2.99 -1.13 -18.22
C SER A 94 -2.35 -0.19 -19.25
N PRO A 95 -2.77 -0.23 -20.53
CA PRO A 95 -2.29 0.73 -21.54
C PRO A 95 -2.44 2.19 -21.09
N GLN A 96 -3.57 2.54 -20.49
CA GLN A 96 -3.84 3.89 -19.97
C GLN A 96 -2.89 4.26 -18.81
N THR A 97 -2.64 3.30 -17.91
CA THR A 97 -1.67 3.49 -16.81
C THR A 97 -0.27 3.70 -17.38
N ARG A 98 0.14 2.92 -18.39
CA ARG A 98 1.45 3.06 -19.04
C ARG A 98 1.60 4.43 -19.70
N GLU A 99 0.61 4.88 -20.47
CA GLU A 99 0.62 6.19 -21.11
C GLU A 99 0.72 7.32 -20.09
N ARG A 100 -0.10 7.27 -19.02
CA ARG A 100 -0.07 8.25 -17.94
C ARG A 100 1.31 8.29 -17.26
N GLN A 101 1.87 7.14 -16.93
CA GLN A 101 3.19 7.05 -16.28
C GLN A 101 4.30 7.56 -17.19
N GLN A 102 4.27 7.23 -18.48
CA GLN A 102 5.24 7.75 -19.47
C GLN A 102 5.18 9.28 -19.59
N ARG A 103 3.98 9.87 -19.57
CA ARG A 103 3.80 11.32 -19.54
C ARG A 103 4.43 11.93 -18.29
N LEU A 104 4.22 11.35 -17.11
CA LEU A 104 4.81 11.84 -15.85
C LEU A 104 6.33 11.73 -15.87
N VAL A 105 6.88 10.67 -16.44
CA VAL A 105 8.33 10.54 -16.65
C VAL A 105 8.83 11.67 -17.55
N GLY A 106 8.15 11.96 -18.66
CA GLY A 106 8.48 13.06 -19.56
C GLY A 106 8.51 14.42 -18.85
N MET A 107 7.47 14.74 -18.08
CA MET A 107 7.40 15.94 -17.25
C MET A 107 8.56 16.02 -16.24
N SER A 108 8.87 14.92 -15.58
CA SER A 108 9.98 14.84 -14.62
C SER A 108 11.32 15.11 -15.29
N VAL A 109 11.57 14.58 -16.49
CA VAL A 109 12.80 14.81 -17.27
C VAL A 109 12.92 16.27 -17.68
N LEU A 110 11.81 16.92 -18.04
CA LEU A 110 11.76 18.34 -18.41
C LEU A 110 11.91 19.31 -17.22
N GLY A 111 12.09 18.81 -16.00
CA GLY A 111 12.27 19.62 -14.80
C GLY A 111 10.97 20.01 -14.09
N GLU A 112 9.83 19.44 -14.50
CA GLU A 112 8.50 19.73 -13.94
C GLU A 112 8.14 18.81 -12.77
N PHE A 113 9.11 18.18 -12.10
CA PHE A 113 8.87 17.22 -11.01
C PHE A 113 8.00 17.81 -9.90
N ARG A 114 8.19 19.08 -9.55
CA ARG A 114 7.38 19.74 -8.54
C ARG A 114 5.91 19.88 -8.97
N ALA A 115 5.63 20.10 -10.25
CA ALA A 115 4.27 20.14 -10.76
C ALA A 115 3.59 18.76 -10.65
N ILE A 116 4.34 17.67 -10.91
CA ILE A 116 3.86 16.31 -10.72
C ILE A 116 3.37 16.11 -9.28
N THR A 117 4.17 16.51 -8.29
CA THR A 117 3.84 16.33 -6.87
C THR A 117 2.66 17.20 -6.44
N THR A 118 2.52 18.41 -6.98
CA THR A 118 1.42 19.32 -6.62
C THR A 118 0.10 18.99 -7.32
N ASP A 119 0.13 18.64 -8.60
CA ASP A 119 -1.07 18.45 -9.42
C ASP A 119 -1.55 17.00 -9.42
N TYR A 120 -0.62 16.04 -9.41
CA TYR A 120 -0.94 14.62 -9.34
C TYR A 120 -1.57 14.20 -8.01
N LEU A 121 -1.14 14.85 -6.92
CA LEU A 121 -1.59 14.52 -5.57
C LEU A 121 -2.89 15.24 -5.18
N LYS A 122 -3.30 16.29 -5.90
CA LYS A 122 -4.44 17.13 -5.48
C LYS A 122 -5.80 16.44 -5.58
N ASP A 123 -6.07 15.73 -6.68
CA ASP A 123 -7.46 15.38 -7.02
C ASP A 123 -7.76 13.88 -6.97
N ALA A 124 -6.75 13.00 -6.98
CA ALA A 124 -6.95 11.56 -7.04
C ALA A 124 -6.59 10.82 -5.74
N MET A 125 -5.68 11.37 -4.94
CA MET A 125 -5.09 10.68 -3.79
C MET A 125 -5.87 10.86 -2.50
N LEU A 126 -6.60 11.96 -2.34
CA LEU A 126 -7.33 12.28 -1.12
C LEU A 126 -8.83 12.32 -1.37
N HIS A 127 -9.59 11.91 -0.36
CA HIS A 127 -11.03 12.13 -0.32
C HIS A 127 -11.36 13.63 -0.47
N PRO A 128 -12.44 14.02 -1.18
CA PRO A 128 -12.79 15.44 -1.40
C PRO A 128 -12.84 16.28 -0.12
N ALA A 129 -13.35 15.73 0.98
CA ALA A 129 -13.41 16.44 2.27
C ALA A 129 -12.02 16.75 2.86
N HIS A 130 -10.97 16.01 2.48
CA HIS A 130 -9.60 16.17 2.98
C HIS A 130 -8.73 17.03 2.05
N GLN A 131 -9.18 17.34 0.85
CA GLN A 131 -8.41 18.13 -0.13
C GLN A 131 -8.08 19.55 0.32
N THR A 132 -8.85 20.11 1.24
CA THR A 132 -8.62 21.45 1.83
C THR A 132 -7.76 21.40 3.10
N ASN A 133 -7.43 20.22 3.62
CA ASN A 133 -6.57 20.05 4.79
C ASN A 133 -5.10 20.38 4.43
N LEU A 134 -4.67 21.58 4.77
CA LEU A 134 -3.34 22.08 4.43
C LEU A 134 -2.21 21.26 5.08
N ALA A 135 -2.40 20.80 6.32
CA ALA A 135 -1.40 20.01 7.03
C ALA A 135 -1.17 18.65 6.34
N LEU A 136 -2.26 17.95 5.99
CA LEU A 136 -2.20 16.69 5.25
C LEU A 136 -1.54 16.88 3.88
N ARG A 137 -1.94 17.91 3.13
CA ARG A 137 -1.33 18.21 1.83
C ARG A 137 0.16 18.51 1.91
N GLN A 138 0.57 19.28 2.92
CA GLN A 138 1.99 19.57 3.15
C GLN A 138 2.76 18.29 3.53
N HIS A 139 2.15 17.39 4.29
CA HIS A 139 2.77 16.09 4.62
C HIS A 139 3.01 15.29 3.34
N VAL A 140 2.00 15.14 2.49
CA VAL A 140 2.11 14.43 1.21
C VAL A 140 3.17 15.06 0.30
N LEU A 141 3.26 16.38 0.24
CA LEU A 141 4.29 17.08 -0.54
C LEU A 141 5.70 16.83 0.02
N ARG A 142 5.88 16.84 1.35
CA ARG A 142 7.18 16.53 1.96
C ARG A 142 7.64 15.10 1.67
N MET A 143 6.74 14.12 1.73
CA MET A 143 7.07 12.73 1.34
C MET A 143 7.55 12.66 -0.10
N ALA A 144 6.85 13.33 -1.02
CA ALA A 144 7.22 13.34 -2.42
C ALA A 144 8.57 14.05 -2.67
N GLU A 145 8.86 15.13 -1.94
CA GLU A 145 10.15 15.82 -1.98
C GLU A 145 11.27 14.95 -1.40
N SER A 146 11.00 14.19 -0.35
CA SER A 146 11.93 13.22 0.27
C SER A 146 12.31 12.09 -0.69
N VAL A 147 11.33 11.49 -1.37
CA VAL A 147 11.57 10.46 -2.42
C VAL A 147 12.35 11.06 -3.59
N GLY A 148 12.04 12.28 -3.96
CA GLY A 148 12.73 13.02 -5.01
C GLY A 148 12.50 12.46 -6.42
N LYS A 149 13.09 13.16 -7.39
CA LYS A 149 12.97 12.82 -8.82
C LYS A 149 13.50 11.42 -9.15
N GLU A 150 14.67 11.07 -8.64
CA GLU A 150 15.31 9.80 -8.95
C GLU A 150 14.53 8.63 -8.37
N GLY A 151 14.10 8.72 -7.10
CA GLY A 151 13.27 7.72 -6.47
C GLY A 151 11.93 7.53 -7.20
N PHE A 152 11.29 8.62 -7.63
CA PHE A 152 10.08 8.56 -8.44
C PHE A 152 10.29 7.81 -9.76
N LEU A 153 11.37 8.10 -10.50
CA LEU A 153 11.67 7.43 -11.77
C LEU A 153 11.90 5.92 -11.57
N ASN A 154 12.61 5.54 -10.51
CA ASN A 154 12.81 4.14 -10.14
C ASN A 154 11.47 3.46 -9.84
N GLN A 155 10.62 4.06 -9.00
CA GLN A 155 9.29 3.53 -8.67
C GLN A 155 8.42 3.34 -9.91
N ILE A 156 8.38 4.33 -10.82
CA ILE A 156 7.59 4.23 -12.07
C ILE A 156 8.13 3.11 -12.96
N LYS A 157 9.45 3.01 -13.13
CA LYS A 157 10.05 1.97 -13.97
C LYS A 157 9.75 0.56 -13.43
N ALA A 158 9.85 0.37 -12.11
CA ALA A 158 9.48 -0.90 -11.47
C ALA A 158 7.99 -1.25 -11.69
N GLN A 159 7.09 -0.28 -11.57
CA GLN A 159 5.65 -0.49 -11.73
C GLN A 159 5.23 -0.77 -13.17
N LEU A 160 5.86 -0.14 -14.17
CA LEU A 160 5.53 -0.33 -15.58
C LEU A 160 5.73 -1.77 -16.04
N ASN A 161 6.69 -2.47 -15.46
CA ASN A 161 7.07 -3.83 -15.84
C ASN A 161 6.54 -4.90 -14.89
N ARG A 162 5.62 -4.53 -13.97
CA ARG A 162 5.06 -5.49 -13.05
C ARG A 162 4.20 -6.54 -13.76
N PRO A 163 4.34 -7.82 -13.41
CA PRO A 163 3.41 -8.86 -13.87
C PRO A 163 2.06 -8.71 -13.16
N SER A 164 1.02 -9.31 -13.73
CA SER A 164 -0.22 -9.53 -13.01
C SER A 164 0.01 -10.41 -11.77
N SER A 165 -0.55 -10.03 -10.64
CA SER A 165 -0.52 -10.80 -9.40
C SER A 165 -1.78 -11.66 -9.20
N LEU A 166 -2.76 -11.58 -10.10
CA LEU A 166 -3.98 -12.40 -10.03
C LEU A 166 -3.69 -13.91 -9.90
N PRO A 167 -2.73 -14.50 -10.67
CA PRO A 167 -2.39 -15.91 -10.49
C PRO A 167 -1.70 -16.22 -9.15
N THR A 168 -1.19 -15.22 -8.44
CA THR A 168 -0.54 -15.36 -7.14
C THR A 168 -1.56 -15.37 -5.99
N LEU A 169 -2.69 -14.66 -6.13
CA LEU A 169 -3.67 -14.51 -5.06
C LEU A 169 -4.16 -15.84 -4.46
N PRO A 170 -4.55 -16.87 -5.23
CA PRO A 170 -4.98 -18.17 -4.67
C PRO A 170 -3.87 -18.92 -3.92
N GLN A 171 -2.61 -18.53 -4.11
CA GLN A 171 -1.45 -19.17 -3.46
C GLN A 171 -1.13 -18.51 -2.11
N ILE A 172 -1.68 -17.32 -1.82
CA ILE A 172 -1.48 -16.58 -0.57
C ILE A 172 -2.40 -17.17 0.50
N THR A 173 -1.87 -18.10 1.28
CA THR A 173 -2.63 -18.84 2.30
C THR A 173 -2.54 -18.23 3.71
N CYS A 174 -1.61 -17.31 3.94
CA CYS A 174 -1.50 -16.62 5.22
C CYS A 174 -2.70 -15.68 5.47
N PRO A 175 -3.03 -15.36 6.74
CA PRO A 175 -4.09 -14.41 7.06
C PRO A 175 -3.85 -13.06 6.37
N THR A 176 -4.79 -12.63 5.53
CA THR A 176 -4.63 -11.44 4.68
C THR A 176 -5.71 -10.39 4.97
N LEU A 177 -5.29 -9.19 5.33
CA LEU A 177 -6.14 -8.00 5.37
C LEU A 177 -6.13 -7.34 4.00
N VAL A 178 -7.31 -7.10 3.42
CA VAL A 178 -7.49 -6.21 2.27
C VAL A 178 -8.20 -4.97 2.79
N LEU A 179 -7.64 -3.77 2.56
CA LEU A 179 -8.20 -2.52 3.06
C LEU A 179 -8.32 -1.50 1.92
N ALA A 180 -9.49 -0.89 1.80
CA ALA A 180 -9.78 0.11 0.78
C ALA A 180 -10.46 1.35 1.38
N GLY A 181 -10.12 2.53 0.88
CA GLY A 181 -10.99 3.70 0.99
C GLY A 181 -12.12 3.60 -0.04
N ARG A 182 -13.36 3.88 0.37
CA ARG A 182 -14.52 3.79 -0.56
C ARG A 182 -14.39 4.74 -1.74
N GLU A 183 -13.83 5.92 -1.51
CA GLU A 183 -13.67 6.96 -2.52
C GLU A 183 -12.26 6.99 -3.12
N ASP A 184 -11.52 5.88 -3.03
CA ASP A 184 -10.22 5.75 -3.70
C ASP A 184 -10.39 5.74 -5.22
N ARG A 185 -9.92 6.82 -5.86
CA ARG A 185 -9.98 6.99 -7.32
C ARG A 185 -8.75 6.46 -8.05
N VAL A 186 -7.72 6.08 -7.31
CA VAL A 186 -6.47 5.52 -7.85
C VAL A 186 -6.58 4.01 -7.99
N THR A 187 -7.05 3.36 -6.93
CA THR A 187 -7.34 1.92 -6.88
C THR A 187 -8.77 1.72 -6.39
N PRO A 188 -9.76 1.75 -7.28
CA PRO A 188 -11.17 1.65 -6.93
C PRO A 188 -11.51 0.39 -6.13
N LEU A 189 -12.60 0.47 -5.34
CA LEU A 189 -13.03 -0.59 -4.42
C LEU A 189 -13.17 -1.96 -5.09
N GLU A 190 -13.59 -1.99 -6.35
CA GLU A 190 -13.78 -3.22 -7.12
C GLU A 190 -12.51 -4.07 -7.21
N LEU A 191 -11.33 -3.44 -7.27
CA LEU A 191 -10.04 -4.16 -7.25
C LEU A 191 -9.78 -4.86 -5.91
N HIS A 192 -10.25 -4.29 -4.82
CA HIS A 192 -10.10 -4.84 -3.48
C HIS A 192 -11.09 -5.98 -3.24
N VAL A 193 -12.31 -5.86 -3.75
CA VAL A 193 -13.29 -6.96 -3.76
C VAL A 193 -12.74 -8.14 -4.56
N GLU A 194 -12.22 -7.90 -5.78
CA GLU A 194 -11.59 -8.93 -6.62
C GLU A 194 -10.44 -9.65 -5.87
N MET A 195 -9.57 -8.88 -5.18
CA MET A 195 -8.48 -9.47 -4.38
C MET A 195 -9.04 -10.31 -3.22
N ALA A 196 -10.02 -9.78 -2.48
CA ALA A 196 -10.58 -10.47 -1.33
C ALA A 196 -11.30 -11.77 -1.73
N ASP A 197 -11.96 -11.78 -2.88
CA ASP A 197 -12.65 -12.97 -3.41
C ASP A 197 -11.66 -14.05 -3.87
N ALA A 198 -10.52 -13.63 -4.44
CA ALA A 198 -9.49 -14.54 -4.95
C ALA A 198 -8.55 -15.08 -3.85
N LEU A 199 -8.44 -14.43 -2.72
CA LEU A 199 -7.59 -14.81 -1.60
C LEU A 199 -8.30 -15.86 -0.72
N PRO A 200 -7.69 -17.02 -0.40
CA PRO A 200 -8.34 -18.09 0.36
C PRO A 200 -8.60 -17.74 1.83
N ASN A 201 -7.80 -16.86 2.42
CA ASN A 201 -7.87 -16.48 3.83
C ASN A 201 -7.76 -14.96 3.97
N SER A 202 -8.78 -14.23 3.54
CA SER A 202 -8.78 -12.77 3.52
C SER A 202 -9.98 -12.18 4.23
N HIS A 203 -9.80 -10.94 4.67
CA HIS A 203 -10.85 -10.06 5.16
C HIS A 203 -10.76 -8.69 4.48
N LEU A 204 -11.88 -8.21 3.96
CA LEU A 204 -12.00 -6.88 3.34
C LEU A 204 -12.54 -5.87 4.37
N VAL A 205 -11.78 -4.80 4.57
CA VAL A 205 -12.20 -3.63 5.35
C VAL A 205 -12.36 -2.45 4.40
N VAL A 206 -13.54 -1.84 4.38
CA VAL A 206 -13.84 -0.65 3.58
C VAL A 206 -14.00 0.54 4.51
N LEU A 207 -13.20 1.59 4.29
CA LEU A 207 -13.25 2.82 5.07
C LEU A 207 -14.10 3.85 4.34
N GLU A 208 -15.19 4.28 4.96
CA GLU A 208 -16.04 5.36 4.46
C GLU A 208 -15.33 6.71 4.54
N GLN A 209 -15.64 7.65 3.63
CA GLN A 209 -15.02 8.98 3.58
C GLN A 209 -13.49 8.94 3.54
N CYS A 210 -12.96 8.00 2.78
CA CYS A 210 -11.53 7.72 2.69
C CYS A 210 -11.10 7.57 1.22
N GLY A 211 -10.04 8.27 0.84
CA GLY A 211 -9.40 8.17 -0.47
C GLY A 211 -8.28 7.13 -0.48
N HIS A 212 -7.23 7.44 -1.26
CA HIS A 212 -6.12 6.51 -1.51
C HIS A 212 -5.09 6.43 -0.38
N LEU A 213 -4.90 7.53 0.37
CA LEU A 213 -3.91 7.59 1.46
C LEU A 213 -4.56 7.27 2.81
N SER A 214 -5.19 6.11 2.92
CA SER A 214 -5.98 5.69 4.07
C SER A 214 -5.24 5.81 5.40
N THR A 215 -3.94 5.51 5.44
CA THR A 215 -3.08 5.61 6.63
C THR A 215 -2.96 7.03 7.21
N LEU A 216 -3.14 8.04 6.38
CA LEU A 216 -3.12 9.46 6.74
C LEU A 216 -4.52 10.07 6.86
N GLU A 217 -5.48 9.59 6.06
CA GLU A 217 -6.84 10.11 6.03
C GLU A 217 -7.71 9.58 7.16
N GLN A 218 -7.52 8.31 7.53
CA GLN A 218 -8.27 7.60 8.56
C GLN A 218 -7.32 6.79 9.47
N PRO A 219 -6.31 7.45 10.10
CA PRO A 219 -5.24 6.75 10.81
C PRO A 219 -5.73 5.84 11.94
N GLU A 220 -6.76 6.24 12.66
CA GLU A 220 -7.32 5.47 13.78
C GLU A 220 -8.01 4.19 13.28
N ALA A 221 -8.81 4.28 12.23
CA ALA A 221 -9.48 3.13 11.64
C ALA A 221 -8.47 2.12 11.06
N VAL A 222 -7.44 2.62 10.35
CA VAL A 222 -6.33 1.78 9.85
C VAL A 222 -5.54 1.14 10.99
N ASN A 223 -5.28 1.88 12.07
CA ASN A 223 -4.61 1.36 13.27
C ASN A 223 -5.38 0.19 13.87
N HIS A 224 -6.69 0.32 14.01
CA HIS A 224 -7.54 -0.73 14.56
C HIS A 224 -7.57 -1.95 13.63
N ALA A 225 -7.77 -1.76 12.34
CA ALA A 225 -7.78 -2.85 11.35
C ALA A 225 -6.46 -3.63 11.36
N LEU A 226 -5.32 -2.93 11.37
CA LEU A 226 -4.00 -3.55 11.43
C LEU A 226 -3.74 -4.25 12.76
N ARG A 227 -4.14 -3.67 13.91
CA ARG A 227 -4.05 -4.31 15.21
C ARG A 227 -4.84 -5.62 15.23
N ASP A 228 -6.10 -5.57 14.84
CA ASP A 228 -6.99 -6.72 14.88
C ASP A 228 -6.48 -7.85 13.97
N TRP A 229 -6.01 -7.50 12.77
CA TRP A 229 -5.35 -8.43 11.88
C TRP A 229 -4.05 -9.01 12.46
N LEU A 230 -3.21 -8.23 13.16
CA LEU A 230 -1.96 -8.71 13.76
C LEU A 230 -2.21 -9.63 14.95
N THR A 231 -3.19 -9.32 15.79
CA THR A 231 -3.45 -10.00 17.07
C THR A 231 -4.37 -11.20 16.93
N ASP A 232 -5.12 -11.31 15.83
CA ASP A 232 -6.02 -12.44 15.61
C ASP A 232 -5.22 -13.72 15.35
N GLU A 233 -5.41 -14.71 16.20
CA GLU A 233 -4.74 -16.03 16.15
C GLU A 233 -5.39 -17.00 15.15
N GLY A 234 -6.08 -16.51 14.11
CA GLY A 234 -6.59 -17.32 13.01
C GLY A 234 -8.11 -17.45 12.93
N ILE A 235 -8.87 -16.58 13.59
CA ILE A 235 -10.33 -16.52 13.52
C ILE A 235 -10.81 -15.41 12.57
N TRP A 236 -10.12 -15.22 11.46
CA TRP A 236 -10.64 -14.41 10.36
C TRP A 236 -11.66 -15.24 9.57
N ASN A 237 -12.86 -15.41 10.14
CA ASN A 237 -13.97 -16.03 9.43
C ASN A 237 -14.69 -14.98 8.58
N LYS A 238 -14.90 -15.26 7.28
CA LYS A 238 -15.67 -14.44 6.34
C LYS A 238 -17.05 -13.99 6.87
N GLU A 239 -17.58 -14.65 7.90
CA GLU A 239 -18.95 -14.44 8.41
C GLU A 239 -19.10 -13.27 9.40
N ARG A 240 -18.04 -12.61 9.89
CA ARG A 240 -18.15 -11.64 10.99
C ARG A 240 -18.50 -10.20 10.60
N TYR A 241 -18.40 -9.82 9.34
CA TYR A 241 -18.50 -8.40 8.94
C TYR A 241 -19.61 -8.09 7.91
N GLU A 242 -20.51 -9.04 7.61
CA GLU A 242 -21.70 -8.75 6.81
C GLU A 242 -22.86 -8.12 7.62
N THR A 243 -22.72 -7.90 8.94
CA THR A 243 -23.87 -7.59 9.83
C THR A 243 -23.90 -6.19 10.44
N GLU A 244 -23.03 -5.25 10.08
CA GLU A 244 -23.15 -3.88 10.59
C GLU A 244 -23.29 -2.86 9.46
N SER A 245 -24.40 -2.93 8.71
CA SER A 245 -24.99 -1.76 8.08
C SER A 245 -25.90 -1.10 9.13
N PRO A 246 -25.64 0.15 9.57
CA PRO A 246 -26.63 0.86 10.36
C PRO A 246 -27.87 1.14 9.49
N ALA A 247 -29.04 0.82 10.05
CA ALA A 247 -30.35 1.10 9.49
C ALA A 247 -30.61 2.60 9.37
#